data_c8ed7757c4d369e52a2a9c507ce8caca
#
_entry.id   c8ed7757c4d369e52a2a9c507ce8caca
#
_cell.length_a   1.000
_cell.length_b   1.000
_cell.length_c   1.000
_cell.angle_alpha   90.00
_cell.angle_beta   90.00
_cell.angle_gamma   90.00
#
_symmetry.space_group_name_H-M   'P 1'
#
loop_
_entity.id
_entity.type
_entity.pdbx_description
1 polymer ?
#
loop_
_entity_poly.entity_id
_entity_poly.type
_entity_poly.pdbx_seq_one_letter_code
_entity_poly.pdbx_strand_id
1 'polypeptide(L)'
;MTKQNDAPVMISDVIGKYIEVVKLSRSEHTARAYKNALKAFCDVLTEKWLDPRSTPIEKLTEDIISPFAMYLKVFAPATEFLYMQAVKGFYEYVDSERYVEVNISRVRTLIRQRSRRPGIRLPQFPAEDIERILAHVSEPSHINLSTEDRDGANEQLRAMRDRAFLLMLADTGLRVHEACKLRRGDVDWNEGRAVIIGKGDKQAVVRFSTRSMKAIKDYLSLRAQLDGGSGKQLASLPLFSRHDKGAGKKVKPITPTTGRNIVAERVLEILGKDAAGKITPHSFRHYFVTTVLRGSGNLKLAQELARHSNIQVTQRYAHLSDDELDKGYYEIFEDGKNKTTL
;
A
#
# COMPACT_ATOMS: atom_id res chain seq x y z
N MET A 1 38.78 -1.63 41.78
CA MET A 1 37.54 -1.34 41.07
C MET A 1 36.87 -2.70 40.83
N THR A 2 35.89 -3.01 41.64
CA THR A 2 35.10 -4.23 41.59
C THR A 2 34.27 -4.27 40.31
N LYS A 3 34.51 -5.23 39.43
CA LYS A 3 33.59 -5.54 38.33
C LYS A 3 32.24 -5.90 38.94
N GLN A 4 31.24 -5.04 38.78
CA GLN A 4 29.86 -5.41 38.97
C GLN A 4 29.59 -6.62 38.07
N ASN A 5 29.19 -7.71 38.72
CA ASN A 5 28.82 -8.98 38.09
C ASN A 5 27.39 -8.77 37.54
N ASP A 6 27.24 -7.98 36.46
CA ASP A 6 25.96 -7.83 35.78
C ASP A 6 25.60 -9.18 35.15
N ALA A 7 24.40 -9.66 35.44
CA ALA A 7 23.89 -10.90 34.84
C ALA A 7 23.98 -10.81 33.30
N PRO A 8 24.38 -11.89 32.61
CA PRO A 8 24.55 -11.85 31.15
C PRO A 8 23.24 -11.49 30.49
N VAL A 9 23.31 -10.55 29.54
CA VAL A 9 22.15 -10.06 28.76
C VAL A 9 21.83 -11.07 27.67
N MET A 10 20.61 -11.59 27.63
CA MET A 10 20.21 -12.61 26.67
C MET A 10 19.87 -12.02 25.32
N ILE A 11 20.08 -12.80 24.24
CA ILE A 11 19.73 -12.39 22.86
C ILE A 11 18.27 -11.94 22.76
N SER A 12 17.33 -12.66 23.42
CA SER A 12 15.90 -12.32 23.45
C SER A 12 15.62 -10.94 24.01
N ASP A 13 16.35 -10.53 25.06
CA ASP A 13 16.15 -9.25 25.73
C ASP A 13 16.61 -8.10 24.84
N VAL A 14 17.75 -8.27 24.15
CA VAL A 14 18.27 -7.28 23.19
C VAL A 14 17.35 -7.17 21.98
N ILE A 15 16.80 -8.27 21.46
CA ILE A 15 15.78 -8.25 20.40
C ILE A 15 14.54 -7.48 20.87
N GLY A 16 14.08 -7.70 22.11
CA GLY A 16 12.95 -6.96 22.68
C GLY A 16 13.20 -5.47 22.69
N LYS A 17 14.35 -5.03 23.20
CA LYS A 17 14.76 -3.61 23.23
C LYS A 17 14.85 -3.01 21.81
N TYR A 18 15.45 -3.72 20.85
CA TYR A 18 15.51 -3.26 19.47
C TYR A 18 14.13 -3.07 18.86
N ILE A 19 13.18 -3.98 19.10
CA ILE A 19 11.81 -3.83 18.62
C ILE A 19 11.13 -2.59 19.20
N GLU A 20 11.37 -2.24 20.48
CA GLU A 20 10.85 -1.01 21.07
C GLU A 20 11.45 0.24 20.37
N VAL A 21 12.75 0.25 20.09
CA VAL A 21 13.39 1.34 19.33
C VAL A 21 12.78 1.46 17.92
N VAL A 22 12.53 0.33 17.26
CA VAL A 22 11.87 0.32 15.94
C VAL A 22 10.44 0.87 16.02
N LYS A 23 9.68 0.56 17.08
CA LYS A 23 8.33 1.10 17.29
C LYS A 23 8.33 2.62 17.46
N LEU A 24 9.32 3.16 18.19
CA LEU A 24 9.46 4.61 18.39
C LEU A 24 9.85 5.35 17.11
N SER A 25 10.69 4.75 16.27
CA SER A 25 11.29 5.43 15.10
C SER A 25 10.60 5.11 13.76
N ARG A 26 9.76 4.08 13.71
CA ARG A 26 9.16 3.57 12.46
C ARG A 26 7.63 3.41 12.58
N SER A 27 6.98 3.17 11.44
CA SER A 27 5.54 2.88 11.44
C SER A 27 5.24 1.53 12.12
N GLU A 28 4.04 1.40 12.68
CA GLU A 28 3.55 0.16 13.30
C GLU A 28 3.65 -1.06 12.34
N HIS A 29 3.38 -0.84 11.04
CA HIS A 29 3.55 -1.88 10.02
C HIS A 29 5.01 -2.33 9.87
N THR A 30 5.96 -1.38 9.92
CA THR A 30 7.40 -1.71 9.87
C THR A 30 7.82 -2.47 11.12
N ALA A 31 7.37 -2.04 12.30
CA ALA A 31 7.67 -2.72 13.56
C ALA A 31 7.13 -4.16 13.56
N ARG A 32 5.91 -4.38 13.07
CA ARG A 32 5.33 -5.72 12.93
C ARG A 32 6.13 -6.59 11.95
N ALA A 33 6.53 -6.05 10.82
CA ALA A 33 7.35 -6.77 9.84
C ALA A 33 8.73 -7.14 10.42
N TYR A 34 9.37 -6.24 11.15
CA TYR A 34 10.63 -6.49 11.83
C TYR A 34 10.49 -7.53 12.94
N LYS A 35 9.40 -7.47 13.72
CA LYS A 35 9.09 -8.50 14.72
C LYS A 35 8.98 -9.88 14.09
N ASN A 36 8.30 -10.01 12.96
CA ASN A 36 8.19 -11.28 12.23
C ASN A 36 9.56 -11.76 11.71
N ALA A 37 10.37 -10.85 11.18
CA ALA A 37 11.72 -11.16 10.70
C ALA A 37 12.63 -11.66 11.82
N LEU A 38 12.60 -11.00 12.99
CA LEU A 38 13.40 -11.39 14.15
C LEU A 38 12.88 -12.68 14.80
N LYS A 39 11.58 -12.97 14.71
CA LYS A 39 11.06 -14.28 15.11
C LYS A 39 11.66 -15.38 14.24
N ALA A 40 11.63 -15.22 12.91
CA ALA A 40 12.26 -16.18 11.99
C ALA A 40 13.78 -16.30 12.22
N PHE A 41 14.44 -15.22 12.62
CA PHE A 41 15.85 -15.24 13.00
C PHE A 41 16.09 -16.03 14.29
N CYS A 42 15.21 -15.89 15.29
CA CYS A 42 15.25 -16.70 16.51
C CYS A 42 15.06 -18.20 16.22
N ASP A 43 14.18 -18.56 15.29
CA ASP A 43 13.98 -19.94 14.87
C ASP A 43 15.30 -20.54 14.34
N VAL A 44 16.02 -19.81 13.49
CA VAL A 44 17.34 -20.23 12.96
C VAL A 44 18.41 -20.27 14.05
N LEU A 45 18.42 -19.32 14.99
CA LEU A 45 19.35 -19.36 16.12
C LEU A 45 19.15 -20.64 16.93
N THR A 46 17.90 -21.00 17.23
CA THR A 46 17.56 -22.23 17.97
C THR A 46 18.02 -23.47 17.22
N GLU A 47 17.84 -23.57 15.92
CA GLU A 47 18.34 -24.64 15.05
C GLU A 47 19.88 -24.75 15.08
N LYS A 48 20.59 -23.69 15.43
CA LYS A 48 22.03 -23.62 15.54
C LYS A 48 22.53 -23.72 16.99
N TRP A 49 21.70 -24.28 17.90
CA TRP A 49 22.00 -24.46 19.30
C TRP A 49 22.25 -23.14 20.08
N LEU A 50 21.74 -22.02 19.58
CA LEU A 50 21.79 -20.72 20.20
C LEU A 50 20.38 -20.30 20.63
N ASP A 51 19.80 -20.94 21.64
CA ASP A 51 18.47 -20.55 22.14
C ASP A 51 18.51 -19.08 22.61
N PRO A 52 17.75 -18.17 21.98
CA PRO A 52 17.79 -16.75 22.30
C PRO A 52 17.44 -16.40 23.75
N ARG A 53 16.74 -17.29 24.46
CA ARG A 53 16.29 -17.05 25.83
C ARG A 53 17.36 -17.40 26.88
N SER A 54 18.29 -18.28 26.53
CA SER A 54 19.34 -18.78 27.41
C SER A 54 20.74 -18.47 26.92
N THR A 55 20.90 -17.95 25.71
CA THR A 55 22.20 -17.62 25.13
C THR A 55 22.52 -16.15 25.35
N PRO A 56 23.67 -15.83 26.00
CA PRO A 56 24.17 -14.46 26.12
C PRO A 56 24.41 -13.80 24.74
N ILE A 57 24.20 -12.50 24.65
CA ILE A 57 24.33 -11.74 23.41
C ILE A 57 25.77 -11.79 22.84
N GLU A 58 26.76 -11.93 23.69
CA GLU A 58 28.18 -12.02 23.33
C GLU A 58 28.51 -13.24 22.46
N LYS A 59 27.63 -14.24 22.45
CA LYS A 59 27.75 -15.42 21.58
C LYS A 59 27.17 -15.23 20.20
N LEU A 60 26.52 -14.11 19.95
CA LEU A 60 25.99 -13.77 18.63
C LEU A 60 27.12 -13.37 17.70
N THR A 61 27.29 -14.11 16.60
CA THR A 61 28.28 -13.80 15.57
C THR A 61 27.63 -13.54 14.22
N GLU A 62 28.36 -12.92 13.29
CA GLU A 62 27.88 -12.64 11.93
C GLU A 62 27.66 -13.94 11.12
N ASP A 63 28.22 -15.07 11.54
CA ASP A 63 28.13 -16.33 10.80
C ASP A 63 26.69 -16.85 10.68
N ILE A 64 25.81 -16.47 11.60
CA ILE A 64 24.39 -16.82 11.59
C ILE A 64 23.67 -16.22 10.38
N ILE A 65 24.18 -15.17 9.76
CA ILE A 65 23.59 -14.60 8.56
C ILE A 65 23.52 -15.61 7.40
N SER A 66 24.52 -16.52 7.33
CA SER A 66 24.54 -17.53 6.26
C SER A 66 23.43 -18.57 6.37
N PRO A 67 23.24 -19.27 7.52
CA PRO A 67 22.10 -20.16 7.69
C PRO A 67 20.77 -19.42 7.64
N PHE A 68 20.69 -18.18 8.14
CA PHE A 68 19.47 -17.37 8.01
C PHE A 68 19.13 -17.07 6.54
N ALA A 69 20.13 -16.73 5.72
CA ALA A 69 19.93 -16.54 4.28
C ALA A 69 19.42 -17.81 3.59
N MET A 70 19.91 -18.98 4.00
CA MET A 70 19.43 -20.27 3.48
C MET A 70 17.98 -20.54 3.89
N TYR A 71 17.65 -20.33 5.15
CA TYR A 71 16.28 -20.46 5.66
C TYR A 71 15.30 -19.57 4.88
N LEU A 72 15.70 -18.36 4.54
CA LEU A 72 14.84 -17.42 3.84
C LEU A 72 14.57 -17.77 2.36
N LYS A 73 15.23 -18.79 1.78
CA LYS A 73 15.02 -19.19 0.38
C LYS A 73 13.61 -19.72 0.07
N VAL A 74 12.90 -20.18 1.09
CA VAL A 74 11.48 -20.62 0.96
C VAL A 74 10.51 -19.45 0.81
N PHE A 75 10.94 -18.22 1.17
CA PHE A 75 10.12 -17.03 1.07
C PHE A 75 10.28 -16.34 -0.31
N ALA A 76 9.33 -15.47 -0.64
CA ALA A 76 9.46 -14.59 -1.80
C ALA A 76 10.69 -13.67 -1.66
N PRO A 77 11.40 -13.32 -2.76
CA PRO A 77 12.60 -12.48 -2.72
C PRO A 77 12.41 -11.14 -2.02
N ALA A 78 11.21 -10.54 -2.11
CA ALA A 78 10.89 -9.29 -1.41
C ALA A 78 10.80 -9.47 0.11
N THR A 79 10.27 -10.62 0.57
CA THR A 79 10.21 -10.96 2.00
C THR A 79 11.62 -11.27 2.53
N GLU A 80 12.41 -12.04 1.78
CA GLU A 80 13.82 -12.30 2.10
C GLU A 80 14.59 -11.00 2.28
N PHE A 81 14.47 -10.09 1.31
CA PHE A 81 15.12 -8.78 1.38
C PHE A 81 14.69 -8.00 2.64
N LEU A 82 13.40 -7.92 2.92
CA LEU A 82 12.86 -7.22 4.10
C LEU A 82 13.39 -7.83 5.40
N TYR A 83 13.41 -9.16 5.52
CA TYR A 83 13.87 -9.86 6.73
C TYR A 83 15.38 -9.68 6.93
N MET A 84 16.15 -9.72 5.85
CA MET A 84 17.58 -9.40 5.90
C MET A 84 17.85 -7.96 6.33
N GLN A 85 17.03 -6.98 5.89
CA GLN A 85 17.18 -5.59 6.35
C GLN A 85 16.85 -5.45 7.84
N ALA A 86 15.87 -6.18 8.35
CA ALA A 86 15.53 -6.17 9.78
C ALA A 86 16.67 -6.73 10.63
N VAL A 87 17.25 -7.89 10.24
CA VAL A 87 18.37 -8.52 10.94
C VAL A 87 19.64 -7.67 10.82
N LYS A 88 19.92 -7.08 9.65
CA LYS A 88 21.00 -6.11 9.51
C LYS A 88 20.86 -4.95 10.50
N GLY A 89 19.67 -4.35 10.61
CA GLY A 89 19.41 -3.28 11.57
C GLY A 89 19.56 -3.74 13.02
N PHE A 90 19.27 -5.01 13.32
CA PHE A 90 19.50 -5.58 14.64
C PHE A 90 20.99 -5.68 14.97
N TYR A 91 21.82 -6.16 14.05
CA TYR A 91 23.27 -6.18 14.25
C TYR A 91 23.87 -4.76 14.40
N GLU A 92 23.39 -3.80 13.58
CA GLU A 92 23.79 -2.38 13.71
C GLU A 92 23.37 -1.80 15.09
N TYR A 93 22.23 -2.20 15.63
CA TYR A 93 21.78 -1.82 16.96
C TYR A 93 22.66 -2.44 18.06
N VAL A 94 22.95 -3.75 17.98
CA VAL A 94 23.81 -4.47 18.93
C VAL A 94 25.18 -3.83 19.04
N ASP A 95 25.78 -3.44 17.92
CA ASP A 95 27.08 -2.77 17.84
C ASP A 95 27.00 -1.34 18.41
N SER A 96 25.99 -0.56 18.00
CA SER A 96 25.84 0.84 18.45
C SER A 96 25.60 0.98 19.93
N GLU A 97 24.85 0.05 20.54
CA GLU A 97 24.58 0.00 21.98
C GLU A 97 25.69 -0.71 22.78
N ARG A 98 26.76 -1.14 22.08
CA ARG A 98 27.94 -1.78 22.67
C ARG A 98 27.62 -3.06 23.47
N TYR A 99 26.59 -3.81 23.04
CA TYR A 99 26.33 -5.13 23.63
C TYR A 99 27.43 -6.12 23.28
N VAL A 100 27.90 -6.10 22.03
CA VAL A 100 29.02 -6.91 21.53
C VAL A 100 29.61 -6.24 20.30
N GLU A 101 30.93 -6.34 20.13
CA GLU A 101 31.59 -5.88 18.90
C GLU A 101 31.18 -6.76 17.72
N VAL A 102 30.60 -6.12 16.71
CA VAL A 102 30.15 -6.79 15.47
C VAL A 102 30.85 -6.17 14.26
N ASN A 103 31.38 -7.01 13.40
CA ASN A 103 31.92 -6.52 12.12
C ASN A 103 30.77 -6.20 11.14
N ILE A 104 30.21 -4.98 11.24
CA ILE A 104 29.09 -4.52 10.40
C ILE A 104 29.44 -4.57 8.91
N SER A 105 30.68 -4.35 8.52
CA SER A 105 31.13 -4.47 7.13
C SER A 105 31.01 -5.92 6.63
N ARG A 106 31.35 -6.90 7.48
CA ARG A 106 31.16 -8.33 7.20
C ARG A 106 29.68 -8.69 7.11
N VAL A 107 28.83 -8.21 8.03
CA VAL A 107 27.36 -8.37 7.99
C VAL A 107 26.81 -7.90 6.65
N ARG A 108 27.15 -6.69 6.23
CA ARG A 108 26.70 -6.12 4.95
C ARG A 108 27.19 -6.94 3.75
N THR A 109 28.42 -7.43 3.80
CA THR A 109 29.00 -8.25 2.73
C THR A 109 28.30 -9.60 2.61
N LEU A 110 28.09 -10.30 3.74
CA LEU A 110 27.38 -11.58 3.79
C LEU A 110 25.95 -11.45 3.27
N ILE A 111 25.21 -10.40 3.67
CA ILE A 111 23.86 -10.13 3.19
C ILE A 111 23.88 -9.89 1.68
N ARG A 112 24.78 -9.03 1.18
CA ARG A 112 24.88 -8.71 -0.26
C ARG A 112 25.17 -9.93 -1.12
N GLN A 113 26.03 -10.84 -0.64
CA GLN A 113 26.43 -12.04 -1.38
C GLN A 113 25.39 -13.15 -1.35
N ARG A 114 24.59 -13.25 -0.29
CA ARG A 114 23.71 -14.40 -0.03
C ARG A 114 22.23 -14.11 -0.25
N SER A 115 21.81 -12.84 -0.26
CA SER A 115 20.42 -12.47 -0.52
C SER A 115 20.13 -12.42 -2.01
N ARG A 116 18.96 -12.92 -2.38
CA ARG A 116 18.40 -12.69 -3.72
C ARG A 116 18.05 -11.21 -3.88
N ARG A 117 18.38 -10.65 -5.03
CA ARG A 117 17.88 -9.33 -5.39
C ARG A 117 16.45 -9.50 -5.91
N PRO A 118 15.46 -8.77 -5.36
CA PRO A 118 14.13 -8.74 -5.97
C PRO A 118 14.27 -8.30 -7.43
N GLY A 119 13.81 -9.13 -8.36
CA GLY A 119 13.78 -8.73 -9.77
C GLY A 119 12.84 -7.54 -9.94
N ILE A 120 13.19 -6.65 -10.85
CA ILE A 120 12.29 -5.59 -11.31
C ILE A 120 11.28 -6.27 -12.23
N ARG A 121 10.12 -6.67 -11.69
CA ARG A 121 9.00 -7.10 -12.52
C ARG A 121 8.25 -5.85 -12.93
N LEU A 122 8.07 -5.68 -14.24
CA LEU A 122 7.13 -4.68 -14.74
C LEU A 122 5.73 -5.03 -14.20
N PRO A 123 5.03 -4.07 -13.60
CA PRO A 123 3.66 -4.32 -13.20
C PRO A 123 2.86 -4.73 -14.44
N GLN A 124 2.23 -5.89 -14.41
CA GLN A 124 1.19 -6.18 -15.39
C GLN A 124 0.12 -5.11 -15.24
N PHE A 125 -0.24 -4.51 -16.35
CA PHE A 125 -1.22 -3.44 -16.37
C PHE A 125 -2.55 -3.99 -16.89
N PRO A 126 -3.46 -4.40 -16.02
CA PRO A 126 -4.77 -4.92 -16.41
C PRO A 126 -5.74 -3.77 -16.71
N ALA A 127 -5.42 -2.93 -17.71
CA ALA A 127 -6.25 -1.77 -18.06
C ALA A 127 -7.66 -2.20 -18.45
N GLU A 128 -7.77 -3.13 -19.38
CA GLU A 128 -9.04 -3.63 -19.89
C GLU A 128 -9.89 -4.25 -18.77
N ASP A 129 -9.28 -5.04 -17.91
CA ASP A 129 -9.98 -5.66 -16.78
C ASP A 129 -10.50 -4.61 -15.79
N ILE A 130 -9.71 -3.56 -15.50
CA ILE A 130 -10.15 -2.47 -14.63
C ILE A 130 -11.27 -1.67 -15.30
N GLU A 131 -11.17 -1.39 -16.58
CA GLU A 131 -12.23 -0.70 -17.34
C GLU A 131 -13.53 -1.51 -17.38
N ARG A 132 -13.44 -2.83 -17.55
CA ARG A 132 -14.60 -3.73 -17.44
C ARG A 132 -15.24 -3.66 -16.05
N ILE A 133 -14.44 -3.66 -14.99
CA ILE A 133 -14.95 -3.51 -13.62
C ILE A 133 -15.65 -2.17 -13.45
N LEU A 134 -15.05 -1.07 -13.91
CA LEU A 134 -15.60 0.28 -13.78
C LEU A 134 -16.89 0.46 -14.60
N ALA A 135 -16.95 -0.11 -15.80
CA ALA A 135 -18.15 -0.13 -16.63
C ALA A 135 -19.30 -0.87 -15.93
N HIS A 136 -19.03 -2.10 -15.48
CA HIS A 136 -20.03 -2.95 -14.83
C HIS A 136 -20.64 -2.29 -13.57
N VAL A 137 -19.81 -1.78 -12.66
CA VAL A 137 -20.32 -1.12 -11.44
C VAL A 137 -21.04 0.21 -11.72
N SER A 138 -20.96 0.70 -12.95
CA SER A 138 -21.64 1.92 -13.39
C SER A 138 -22.93 1.65 -14.15
N GLU A 139 -23.24 0.39 -14.45
CA GLU A 139 -24.49 0.02 -15.12
C GLU A 139 -25.72 0.31 -14.24
N PRO A 140 -26.82 0.81 -14.83
CA PRO A 140 -28.05 1.11 -14.08
C PRO A 140 -28.63 -0.10 -13.36
N SER A 141 -28.49 -1.31 -13.88
CA SER A 141 -28.93 -2.57 -13.28
C SER A 141 -28.27 -2.87 -11.94
N HIS A 142 -27.03 -2.44 -11.74
CA HIS A 142 -26.29 -2.59 -10.49
C HIS A 142 -26.52 -1.45 -9.50
N ILE A 143 -27.09 -0.34 -9.96
CA ILE A 143 -27.32 0.86 -9.15
C ILE A 143 -28.76 0.88 -8.61
N ASN A 144 -29.72 0.47 -9.40
CA ASN A 144 -31.16 0.53 -9.09
C ASN A 144 -31.66 -0.83 -8.59
N LEU A 145 -31.16 -1.24 -7.42
CA LEU A 145 -31.65 -2.47 -6.76
C LEU A 145 -33.00 -2.20 -6.09
N SER A 146 -33.84 -3.24 -5.97
CA SER A 146 -35.08 -3.15 -5.22
C SER A 146 -34.81 -2.83 -3.74
N THR A 147 -35.54 -1.87 -3.20
CA THR A 147 -35.42 -1.40 -1.81
C THR A 147 -36.65 -1.70 -0.96
N GLU A 148 -37.45 -2.66 -1.37
CA GLU A 148 -38.70 -2.99 -0.71
C GLU A 148 -38.51 -3.49 0.73
N ASP A 149 -37.36 -4.06 1.01
CA ASP A 149 -37.00 -4.47 2.36
C ASP A 149 -35.65 -3.82 2.83
N ARG A 150 -35.33 -4.03 4.11
CA ARG A 150 -34.12 -3.49 4.74
C ARG A 150 -32.83 -4.08 4.17
N ASP A 151 -32.86 -5.33 3.74
CA ASP A 151 -31.68 -6.00 3.19
C ASP A 151 -31.38 -5.47 1.78
N GLY A 152 -32.42 -5.25 0.96
CA GLY A 152 -32.27 -4.59 -0.35
C GLY A 152 -31.80 -3.16 -0.25
N ALA A 153 -32.28 -2.36 0.71
CA ALA A 153 -31.79 -1.00 0.96
C ALA A 153 -30.31 -0.98 1.36
N ASN A 154 -29.85 -1.94 2.18
CA ASN A 154 -28.45 -2.06 2.54
C ASN A 154 -27.60 -2.53 1.36
N GLU A 155 -28.14 -3.37 0.50
CA GLU A 155 -27.46 -3.84 -0.71
C GLU A 155 -27.28 -2.71 -1.72
N GLN A 156 -28.29 -1.89 -1.92
CA GLN A 156 -28.18 -0.69 -2.74
C GLN A 156 -27.13 0.29 -2.19
N LEU A 157 -27.10 0.53 -0.88
CA LEU A 157 -26.07 1.35 -0.25
C LEU A 157 -24.65 0.79 -0.46
N ARG A 158 -24.51 -0.56 -0.41
CA ARG A 158 -23.22 -1.22 -0.72
C ARG A 158 -22.84 -1.04 -2.17
N ALA A 159 -23.75 -1.29 -3.11
CA ALA A 159 -23.49 -1.13 -4.54
C ALA A 159 -23.06 0.30 -4.89
N MET A 160 -23.80 1.30 -4.40
CA MET A 160 -23.48 2.73 -4.62
C MET A 160 -22.15 3.14 -3.98
N ARG A 161 -21.87 2.63 -2.77
CA ARG A 161 -20.56 2.83 -2.11
C ARG A 161 -19.43 2.23 -2.93
N ASP A 162 -19.58 1.00 -3.38
CA ASP A 162 -18.54 0.25 -4.10
C ASP A 162 -18.25 0.91 -5.43
N ARG A 163 -19.29 1.32 -6.18
CA ARG A 163 -19.13 2.13 -7.40
C ARG A 163 -18.33 3.40 -7.12
N ALA A 164 -18.72 4.19 -6.14
CA ALA A 164 -18.07 5.45 -5.80
C ALA A 164 -16.62 5.22 -5.36
N PHE A 165 -16.36 4.17 -4.59
CA PHE A 165 -15.04 3.81 -4.08
C PHE A 165 -14.08 3.38 -5.20
N LEU A 166 -14.54 2.52 -6.13
CA LEU A 166 -13.74 2.02 -7.25
C LEU A 166 -13.42 3.13 -8.26
N LEU A 167 -14.41 3.95 -8.63
CA LEU A 167 -14.19 5.11 -9.50
C LEU A 167 -13.20 6.09 -8.88
N MET A 168 -13.33 6.36 -7.59
CA MET A 168 -12.39 7.22 -6.88
C MET A 168 -10.97 6.61 -6.88
N LEU A 169 -10.79 5.32 -6.60
CA LEU A 169 -9.46 4.70 -6.65
C LEU A 169 -8.82 4.80 -8.03
N ALA A 170 -9.61 4.57 -9.10
CA ALA A 170 -9.15 4.64 -10.48
C ALA A 170 -8.75 6.04 -10.91
N ASP A 171 -9.48 7.06 -10.47
CA ASP A 171 -9.33 8.43 -10.96
C ASP A 171 -8.42 9.32 -10.08
N THR A 172 -8.06 8.85 -8.87
CA THR A 172 -7.22 9.62 -7.93
C THR A 172 -5.89 8.96 -7.60
N GLY A 173 -5.77 7.67 -7.87
CA GLY A 173 -4.62 6.87 -7.47
C GLY A 173 -4.36 6.84 -5.97
N LEU A 174 -5.38 7.08 -5.12
CA LEU A 174 -5.28 6.97 -3.67
C LEU A 174 -4.86 5.58 -3.24
N ARG A 175 -4.04 5.50 -2.18
CA ARG A 175 -3.81 4.22 -1.51
C ARG A 175 -5.07 3.83 -0.74
N VAL A 176 -5.37 2.54 -0.66
CA VAL A 176 -6.59 2.05 0.01
C VAL A 176 -6.77 2.60 1.44
N HIS A 177 -5.69 2.73 2.21
CA HIS A 177 -5.77 3.26 3.56
C HIS A 177 -6.00 4.79 3.60
N GLU A 178 -5.54 5.54 2.59
CA GLU A 178 -5.83 6.96 2.42
C GLU A 178 -7.32 7.14 2.09
N ALA A 179 -7.80 6.37 1.11
CA ALA A 179 -9.19 6.36 0.69
C ALA A 179 -10.18 6.05 1.83
N CYS A 180 -9.86 5.04 2.65
CA CYS A 180 -10.71 4.64 3.78
C CYS A 180 -10.74 5.64 4.94
N LYS A 181 -9.73 6.53 5.03
CA LYS A 181 -9.64 7.54 6.08
C LYS A 181 -10.34 8.86 5.73
N LEU A 182 -10.67 9.08 4.46
CA LEU A 182 -11.32 10.32 4.02
C LEU A 182 -12.63 10.56 4.74
N ARG A 183 -12.84 11.81 5.17
CA ARG A 183 -14.08 12.33 5.76
C ARG A 183 -14.76 13.25 4.74
N ARG A 184 -16.03 13.51 4.96
CA ARG A 184 -16.79 14.45 4.11
C ARG A 184 -16.21 15.86 4.13
N GLY A 185 -15.66 16.30 5.27
CA GLY A 185 -15.04 17.61 5.44
C GLY A 185 -13.66 17.74 4.82
N ASP A 186 -13.01 16.63 4.44
CA ASP A 186 -11.71 16.67 3.75
C ASP A 186 -11.86 17.03 2.28
N VAL A 187 -13.10 16.97 1.73
CA VAL A 187 -13.42 17.19 0.32
C VAL A 187 -13.93 18.61 0.11
N ASP A 188 -13.23 19.35 -0.76
CA ASP A 188 -13.74 20.56 -1.36
C ASP A 188 -14.69 20.18 -2.50
N TRP A 189 -15.98 20.32 -2.26
CA TRP A 189 -17.04 19.89 -3.15
C TRP A 189 -17.20 20.77 -4.39
N ASN A 190 -16.69 22.00 -4.35
CA ASN A 190 -16.74 22.97 -5.45
C ASN A 190 -15.56 22.73 -6.40
N GLU A 191 -14.37 22.60 -5.84
CA GLU A 191 -13.14 22.44 -6.61
C GLU A 191 -12.85 20.96 -6.98
N GLY A 192 -13.62 20.01 -6.46
CA GLY A 192 -13.40 18.58 -6.72
C GLY A 192 -12.04 18.07 -6.25
N ARG A 193 -11.59 18.49 -5.09
CA ARG A 193 -10.30 18.11 -4.53
C ARG A 193 -10.39 17.80 -3.03
N ALA A 194 -9.42 17.03 -2.51
CA ALA A 194 -9.28 16.79 -1.08
C ALA A 194 -7.84 16.97 -0.64
N VAL A 195 -7.66 17.39 0.60
CA VAL A 195 -6.37 17.38 1.28
C VAL A 195 -6.26 16.08 2.08
N ILE A 196 -5.20 15.33 1.83
CA ILE A 196 -4.90 14.10 2.57
C ILE A 196 -3.58 14.21 3.29
N ILE A 197 -3.45 13.48 4.40
CA ILE A 197 -2.19 13.32 5.12
C ILE A 197 -1.57 11.98 4.70
N GLY A 198 -0.44 12.05 4.04
CA GLY A 198 0.32 10.89 3.57
C GLY A 198 1.34 10.38 4.58
N LYS A 199 2.23 9.50 4.13
CA LYS A 199 3.31 8.95 4.96
C LYS A 199 4.27 10.07 5.42
N GLY A 200 4.56 10.10 6.72
CA GLY A 200 5.45 11.11 7.33
C GLY A 200 4.78 12.47 7.51
N ASP A 201 3.47 12.48 7.74
CA ASP A 201 2.64 13.68 7.99
C ASP A 201 2.65 14.73 6.86
N LYS A 202 3.01 14.29 5.64
CA LYS A 202 3.02 15.19 4.48
C LYS A 202 1.62 15.36 3.93
N GLN A 203 1.17 16.62 3.88
CA GLN A 203 -0.08 16.98 3.21
C GLN A 203 0.07 16.88 1.69
N ALA A 204 -0.98 16.40 1.04
CA ALA A 204 -1.06 16.34 -0.41
C ALA A 204 -2.47 16.59 -0.90
N VAL A 205 -2.59 17.24 -2.06
CA VAL A 205 -3.86 17.51 -2.71
C VAL A 205 -4.17 16.38 -3.69
N VAL A 206 -5.37 15.83 -3.58
CA VAL A 206 -5.93 14.84 -4.51
C VAL A 206 -7.04 15.49 -5.30
N ARG A 207 -7.11 15.20 -6.59
CA ARG A 207 -8.14 15.72 -7.50
C ARG A 207 -9.09 14.59 -7.88
N PHE A 208 -10.38 14.88 -7.87
CA PHE A 208 -11.43 13.97 -8.28
C PHE A 208 -11.90 14.30 -9.68
N SER A 209 -12.16 13.29 -10.49
CA SER A 209 -12.84 13.49 -11.78
C SER A 209 -14.32 13.80 -11.58
N THR A 210 -14.96 14.35 -12.60
CA THR A 210 -16.41 14.60 -12.60
C THR A 210 -17.21 13.33 -12.31
N ARG A 211 -16.81 12.19 -12.91
CA ARG A 211 -17.51 10.91 -12.72
C ARG A 211 -17.37 10.38 -11.29
N SER A 212 -16.17 10.47 -10.69
CA SER A 212 -15.96 10.03 -9.32
C SER A 212 -16.69 10.93 -8.33
N MET A 213 -16.68 12.26 -8.52
CA MET A 213 -17.45 13.20 -7.71
C MET A 213 -18.95 12.95 -7.78
N LYS A 214 -19.47 12.71 -9.00
CA LYS A 214 -20.88 12.36 -9.17
C LYS A 214 -21.23 11.09 -8.41
N ALA A 215 -20.48 10.02 -8.58
CA ALA A 215 -20.71 8.76 -7.89
C ALA A 215 -20.67 8.90 -6.36
N ILE A 216 -19.74 9.70 -5.84
CA ILE A 216 -19.67 10.00 -4.40
C ILE A 216 -20.90 10.78 -3.94
N LYS A 217 -21.34 11.80 -4.67
CA LYS A 217 -22.55 12.59 -4.36
C LYS A 217 -23.80 11.71 -4.38
N ASP A 218 -23.95 10.87 -5.39
CA ASP A 218 -25.08 9.93 -5.53
C ASP A 218 -25.13 8.98 -4.30
N TYR A 219 -23.98 8.40 -3.91
CA TYR A 219 -23.89 7.54 -2.71
C TYR A 219 -24.24 8.29 -1.43
N LEU A 220 -23.71 9.51 -1.25
CA LEU A 220 -23.97 10.31 -0.05
C LEU A 220 -25.43 10.78 0.03
N SER A 221 -26.08 11.03 -1.10
CA SER A 221 -27.51 11.36 -1.17
C SER A 221 -28.37 10.18 -0.69
N LEU A 222 -28.06 8.96 -1.14
CA LEU A 222 -28.76 7.76 -0.67
C LEU A 222 -28.52 7.51 0.83
N ARG A 223 -27.35 7.86 1.35
CA ARG A 223 -26.97 7.70 2.76
C ARG A 223 -27.48 8.84 3.67
N ALA A 224 -28.10 9.87 3.12
CA ALA A 224 -28.41 11.11 3.85
C ALA A 224 -29.21 10.89 5.14
N GLN A 225 -30.17 9.97 5.14
CA GLN A 225 -30.98 9.65 6.35
C GLN A 225 -30.10 9.03 7.47
N LEU A 226 -29.16 8.13 7.13
CA LEU A 226 -28.24 7.55 8.10
C LEU A 226 -27.29 8.60 8.65
N ASP A 227 -26.80 9.49 7.81
CA ASP A 227 -25.89 10.57 8.19
C ASP A 227 -26.58 11.57 9.13
N GLY A 228 -27.83 11.99 8.81
CA GLY A 228 -28.64 12.89 9.66
C GLY A 228 -28.99 12.27 11.00
N GLY A 229 -29.28 10.97 11.03
CA GLY A 229 -29.57 10.23 12.26
C GLY A 229 -28.37 9.88 13.13
N SER A 230 -27.16 10.24 12.70
CA SER A 230 -25.91 9.87 13.40
C SER A 230 -25.61 10.71 14.64
N GLY A 231 -26.23 11.89 14.79
CA GLY A 231 -25.94 12.85 15.84
C GLY A 231 -24.55 13.54 15.73
N LYS A 232 -23.89 13.42 14.59
CA LYS A 232 -22.54 13.98 14.32
C LYS A 232 -22.60 15.06 13.26
N GLN A 233 -21.64 15.99 13.31
CA GLN A 233 -21.45 16.96 12.23
C GLN A 233 -21.11 16.23 10.93
N LEU A 234 -21.75 16.61 9.83
CA LEU A 234 -21.57 15.97 8.52
C LEU A 234 -20.11 15.94 8.07
N ALA A 235 -19.36 17.02 8.33
CA ALA A 235 -17.94 17.13 7.98
C ALA A 235 -17.08 16.03 8.67
N SER A 236 -17.45 15.61 9.87
CA SER A 236 -16.72 14.60 10.64
C SER A 236 -17.03 13.17 10.21
N LEU A 237 -18.10 12.95 9.43
CA LEU A 237 -18.49 11.64 8.98
C LEU A 237 -17.55 11.08 7.92
N PRO A 238 -17.32 9.75 7.91
CA PRO A 238 -16.47 9.13 6.89
C PRO A 238 -17.08 9.31 5.49
N LEU A 239 -16.23 9.48 4.49
CA LEU A 239 -16.66 9.54 3.09
C LEU A 239 -17.31 8.20 2.70
N PHE A 240 -16.71 7.08 3.08
CA PHE A 240 -17.21 5.73 2.85
C PHE A 240 -17.51 5.01 4.16
N SER A 241 -18.73 4.49 4.28
CA SER A 241 -19.22 3.83 5.49
C SER A 241 -19.46 2.34 5.27
N ARG A 242 -19.45 1.60 6.37
CA ARG A 242 -19.88 0.20 6.41
C ARG A 242 -21.40 0.11 6.32
N HIS A 243 -21.89 -0.89 5.57
CA HIS A 243 -23.30 -1.22 5.41
C HIS A 243 -23.53 -2.72 5.62
N ASP A 244 -22.73 -3.34 6.50
CA ASP A 244 -22.92 -4.71 6.95
C ASP A 244 -23.78 -4.78 8.21
N LYS A 245 -24.25 -6.00 8.55
CA LYS A 245 -25.08 -6.23 9.74
C LYS A 245 -24.44 -5.72 11.04
N GLY A 246 -23.10 -5.75 11.13
CA GLY A 246 -22.35 -5.28 12.31
C GLY A 246 -22.26 -3.75 12.44
N ALA A 247 -22.56 -2.99 11.38
CA ALA A 247 -22.64 -1.53 11.45
C ALA A 247 -23.97 -1.06 12.07
N GLY A 248 -25.06 -1.79 11.83
CA GLY A 248 -26.40 -1.42 12.26
C GLY A 248 -26.82 -0.06 11.68
N LYS A 249 -27.36 0.83 12.54
CA LYS A 249 -27.71 2.22 12.20
C LYS A 249 -26.54 3.21 12.38
N LYS A 250 -25.32 2.74 12.74
CA LYS A 250 -24.18 3.62 13.03
C LYS A 250 -23.37 3.88 11.79
N VAL A 251 -23.03 5.16 11.53
CA VAL A 251 -22.14 5.56 10.46
C VAL A 251 -20.68 5.30 10.90
N LYS A 252 -20.12 4.16 10.50
CA LYS A 252 -18.76 3.74 10.80
C LYS A 252 -17.91 3.72 9.53
N PRO A 253 -16.64 4.17 9.56
CA PRO A 253 -15.78 4.11 8.39
C PRO A 253 -15.52 2.68 7.94
N ILE A 254 -15.28 2.48 6.64
CA ILE A 254 -14.69 1.25 6.14
C ILE A 254 -13.22 1.16 6.58
N THR A 255 -12.74 -0.07 6.79
CA THR A 255 -11.33 -0.32 7.07
C THR A 255 -10.55 -0.58 5.78
N PRO A 256 -9.20 -0.48 5.79
CA PRO A 256 -8.39 -0.90 4.65
C PRO A 256 -8.62 -2.35 4.22
N THR A 257 -8.98 -3.23 5.16
CA THR A 257 -9.38 -4.62 4.85
C THR A 257 -10.71 -4.64 4.11
N THR A 258 -11.71 -3.88 4.56
CA THR A 258 -12.98 -3.73 3.85
C THR A 258 -12.76 -3.18 2.44
N GLY A 259 -11.90 -2.16 2.26
CA GLY A 259 -11.57 -1.62 0.95
C GLY A 259 -10.91 -2.63 0.00
N ARG A 260 -10.07 -3.53 0.54
CA ARG A 260 -9.51 -4.64 -0.26
C ARG A 260 -10.58 -5.67 -0.63
N ASN A 261 -11.48 -5.99 0.30
CA ASN A 261 -12.57 -6.93 0.05
C ASN A 261 -13.54 -6.40 -1.02
N ILE A 262 -13.89 -5.11 -1.00
CA ILE A 262 -14.70 -4.48 -2.05
C ILE A 262 -14.08 -4.73 -3.43
N VAL A 263 -12.78 -4.47 -3.58
CA VAL A 263 -12.09 -4.73 -4.85
C VAL A 263 -12.12 -6.22 -5.21
N ALA A 264 -11.78 -7.09 -4.26
CA ALA A 264 -11.72 -8.54 -4.47
C ALA A 264 -13.09 -9.13 -4.86
N GLU A 265 -14.17 -8.69 -4.21
CA GLU A 265 -15.54 -9.13 -4.49
C GLU A 265 -15.97 -8.72 -5.90
N ARG A 266 -15.73 -7.47 -6.31
CA ARG A 266 -16.07 -7.01 -7.66
C ARG A 266 -15.21 -7.68 -8.74
N VAL A 267 -13.93 -7.93 -8.44
CA VAL A 267 -13.04 -8.71 -9.36
C VAL A 267 -13.57 -10.12 -9.53
N LEU A 268 -13.93 -10.80 -8.45
CA LEU A 268 -14.45 -12.16 -8.51
C LEU A 268 -15.79 -12.23 -9.27
N GLU A 269 -16.68 -11.29 -9.04
CA GLU A 269 -17.99 -11.19 -9.66
C GLU A 269 -17.91 -11.00 -11.18
N ILE A 270 -17.02 -10.11 -11.64
CA ILE A 270 -16.98 -9.63 -13.02
C ILE A 270 -15.99 -10.42 -13.88
N LEU A 271 -14.86 -10.80 -13.31
CA LEU A 271 -13.75 -11.43 -14.04
C LEU A 271 -13.58 -12.91 -13.68
N GLY A 272 -14.31 -13.39 -12.67
CA GLY A 272 -14.27 -14.79 -12.25
C GLY A 272 -13.07 -15.15 -11.36
N LYS A 273 -13.01 -16.45 -11.01
CA LYS A 273 -12.01 -16.99 -10.05
C LYS A 273 -10.56 -16.85 -10.52
N ASP A 274 -10.32 -16.90 -11.81
CA ASP A 274 -8.96 -16.82 -12.36
C ASP A 274 -8.30 -15.47 -12.21
N ALA A 275 -9.10 -14.40 -12.01
CA ALA A 275 -8.63 -13.05 -11.73
C ALA A 275 -8.43 -12.79 -10.22
N ALA A 276 -8.86 -13.70 -9.35
CA ALA A 276 -8.76 -13.53 -7.91
C ALA A 276 -7.31 -13.28 -7.45
N GLY A 277 -7.11 -12.21 -6.69
CA GLY A 277 -5.80 -11.80 -6.19
C GLY A 277 -4.87 -11.13 -7.20
N LYS A 278 -5.18 -11.15 -8.51
CA LYS A 278 -4.38 -10.47 -9.54
C LYS A 278 -4.65 -8.97 -9.55
N ILE A 279 -5.90 -8.56 -9.37
CA ILE A 279 -6.31 -7.15 -9.30
C ILE A 279 -6.59 -6.78 -7.84
N THR A 280 -5.91 -5.75 -7.38
CA THR A 280 -5.95 -5.25 -6.00
C THR A 280 -6.15 -3.74 -6.03
N PRO A 281 -6.41 -3.06 -4.88
CA PRO A 281 -6.41 -1.59 -4.86
C PRO A 281 -5.12 -0.96 -5.38
N HIS A 282 -3.99 -1.68 -5.31
CA HIS A 282 -2.74 -1.20 -5.87
C HIS A 282 -2.75 -1.23 -7.40
N SER A 283 -3.45 -2.18 -8.00
CA SER A 283 -3.65 -2.23 -9.46
C SER A 283 -4.44 -1.02 -9.98
N PHE A 284 -5.44 -0.53 -9.23
CA PHE A 284 -6.14 0.72 -9.54
C PHE A 284 -5.21 1.94 -9.50
N ARG A 285 -4.28 1.98 -8.56
CA ARG A 285 -3.27 3.03 -8.53
C ARG A 285 -2.29 2.93 -9.71
N HIS A 286 -1.92 1.71 -10.11
CA HIS A 286 -1.15 1.47 -11.34
C HIS A 286 -1.91 1.97 -12.56
N TYR A 287 -3.20 1.63 -12.66
CA TYR A 287 -4.10 2.14 -13.71
C TYR A 287 -4.07 3.67 -13.78
N PHE A 288 -4.26 4.36 -12.66
CA PHE A 288 -4.20 5.82 -12.59
C PHE A 288 -2.87 6.38 -13.13
N VAL A 289 -1.74 5.86 -12.64
CA VAL A 289 -0.41 6.35 -13.06
C VAL A 289 -0.19 6.16 -14.56
N THR A 290 -0.54 4.99 -15.08
CA THR A 290 -0.36 4.68 -16.50
C THR A 290 -1.31 5.51 -17.38
N THR A 291 -2.56 5.70 -16.96
CA THR A 291 -3.53 6.55 -17.68
C THR A 291 -3.06 8.00 -17.73
N VAL A 292 -2.56 8.54 -16.60
CA VAL A 292 -1.98 9.90 -16.59
C VAL A 292 -0.76 9.99 -17.50
N LEU A 293 0.13 9.00 -17.43
CA LEU A 293 1.36 9.01 -18.22
C LEU A 293 1.06 8.90 -19.72
N ARG A 294 0.18 7.97 -20.13
CA ARG A 294 -0.21 7.81 -21.53
C ARG A 294 -0.96 9.02 -22.09
N GLY A 295 -1.85 9.61 -21.28
CA GLY A 295 -2.63 10.77 -21.71
C GLY A 295 -1.83 12.08 -21.75
N SER A 296 -0.74 12.21 -21.01
CA SER A 296 0.03 13.45 -20.90
C SER A 296 1.44 13.38 -21.49
N GLY A 297 2.00 12.18 -21.69
CA GLY A 297 3.42 11.99 -22.03
C GLY A 297 4.39 12.49 -20.93
N ASN A 298 3.88 12.94 -19.77
CA ASN A 298 4.66 13.66 -18.77
C ASN A 298 4.87 12.83 -17.50
N LEU A 299 6.06 12.22 -17.40
CA LEU A 299 6.45 11.41 -16.26
C LEU A 299 6.42 12.18 -14.92
N LYS A 300 6.81 13.46 -14.94
CA LYS A 300 6.82 14.30 -13.74
C LYS A 300 5.39 14.58 -13.26
N LEU A 301 4.48 14.86 -14.17
CA LEU A 301 3.06 15.02 -13.84
C LEU A 301 2.48 13.75 -13.22
N ALA A 302 2.75 12.58 -13.82
CA ALA A 302 2.30 11.30 -13.29
C ALA A 302 2.88 11.02 -11.88
N GLN A 303 4.15 11.35 -11.65
CA GLN A 303 4.80 11.25 -10.34
C GLN A 303 4.10 12.12 -9.29
N GLU A 304 3.88 13.39 -9.60
CA GLU A 304 3.29 14.38 -8.69
C GLU A 304 1.84 14.02 -8.35
N LEU A 305 1.01 13.71 -9.36
CA LEU A 305 -0.37 13.30 -9.15
C LEU A 305 -0.48 12.00 -8.37
N ALA A 306 0.41 11.04 -8.61
CA ALA A 306 0.50 9.82 -7.82
C ALA A 306 1.15 10.01 -6.43
N ARG A 307 1.78 11.13 -6.19
CA ARG A 307 2.48 11.41 -4.92
C ARG A 307 3.56 10.37 -4.62
N HIS A 308 4.35 10.02 -5.65
CA HIS A 308 5.50 9.14 -5.49
C HIS A 308 6.70 9.95 -5.02
N SER A 309 7.22 9.62 -3.84
CA SER A 309 8.43 10.26 -3.28
C SER A 309 9.70 9.95 -4.09
N ASN A 310 9.70 8.84 -4.83
CA ASN A 310 10.81 8.43 -5.70
C ASN A 310 10.30 8.28 -7.14
N ILE A 311 10.92 8.99 -8.07
CA ILE A 311 10.59 8.95 -9.50
C ILE A 311 10.80 7.55 -10.11
N GLN A 312 11.75 6.77 -9.63
CA GLN A 312 11.99 5.39 -10.07
C GLN A 312 10.75 4.50 -9.96
N VAL A 313 9.83 4.82 -9.02
CA VAL A 313 8.55 4.11 -8.91
C VAL A 313 7.68 4.42 -10.13
N THR A 314 7.67 5.65 -10.62
CA THR A 314 6.89 6.07 -11.78
C THR A 314 7.56 5.66 -13.09
N GLN A 315 8.88 5.65 -13.18
CA GLN A 315 9.64 5.19 -14.34
C GLN A 315 9.31 3.75 -14.76
N ARG A 316 8.86 2.90 -13.83
CA ARG A 316 8.43 1.52 -14.13
C ARG A 316 7.24 1.46 -15.08
N TYR A 317 6.51 2.55 -15.24
CA TYR A 317 5.35 2.68 -16.12
C TYR A 317 5.68 3.36 -17.46
N ALA A 318 6.88 3.89 -17.58
CA ALA A 318 7.35 4.64 -18.75
C ALA A 318 7.97 3.73 -19.83
N HIS A 319 7.59 2.43 -19.83
CA HIS A 319 7.96 1.57 -20.94
C HIS A 319 7.02 1.85 -22.10
N LEU A 320 7.52 2.64 -23.03
CA LEU A 320 6.88 2.87 -24.32
C LEU A 320 7.07 1.59 -25.17
N SER A 321 6.05 1.19 -25.89
CA SER A 321 6.19 0.20 -26.96
C SER A 321 7.01 0.82 -28.10
N ASP A 322 7.59 -0.01 -28.97
CA ASP A 322 8.31 0.48 -30.15
C ASP A 322 7.40 1.37 -31.02
N ASP A 323 6.11 1.01 -31.15
CA ASP A 323 5.10 1.83 -31.86
C ASP A 323 4.88 3.20 -31.20
N GLU A 324 4.90 3.28 -29.86
CA GLU A 324 4.78 4.56 -29.13
C GLU A 324 6.05 5.39 -29.25
N LEU A 325 7.22 4.76 -29.35
CA LEU A 325 8.50 5.44 -29.60
C LEU A 325 8.54 6.00 -31.02
N ASP A 326 8.17 5.20 -32.00
CA ASP A 326 8.10 5.62 -33.40
C ASP A 326 7.11 6.77 -33.60
N LYS A 327 5.89 6.63 -33.06
CA LYS A 327 4.89 7.67 -33.13
C LYS A 327 5.39 8.98 -32.50
N GLY A 328 5.96 8.92 -31.29
CA GLY A 328 6.50 10.11 -30.62
C GLY A 328 7.67 10.74 -31.40
N TYR A 329 8.53 9.92 -32.03
CA TYR A 329 9.63 10.39 -32.87
C TYR A 329 9.09 11.16 -34.08
N TYR A 330 8.13 10.58 -34.82
CA TYR A 330 7.58 11.20 -36.03
C TYR A 330 6.75 12.44 -35.73
N GLU A 331 5.99 12.47 -34.64
CA GLU A 331 5.28 13.68 -34.18
C GLU A 331 6.24 14.86 -33.90
N ILE A 332 7.41 14.59 -33.32
CA ILE A 332 8.40 15.64 -33.01
C ILE A 332 9.17 16.09 -34.27
N PHE A 333 9.58 15.15 -35.10
CA PHE A 333 10.53 15.43 -36.18
C PHE A 333 9.91 15.61 -37.56
N GLU A 334 8.69 15.12 -37.80
CA GLU A 334 7.99 15.24 -39.09
C GLU A 334 6.82 16.22 -39.00
N ASP A 335 5.97 16.17 -37.97
CA ASP A 335 4.87 17.14 -37.82
C ASP A 335 5.36 18.53 -37.34
N GLY A 336 6.53 18.59 -36.71
CA GLY A 336 7.17 19.85 -36.28
C GLY A 336 7.67 20.73 -37.41
N LYS A 337 7.76 20.25 -38.67
CA LYS A 337 8.25 21.00 -39.82
C LYS A 337 7.25 22.03 -40.35
N ASN A 338 6.01 22.02 -39.92
CA ASN A 338 4.97 22.99 -40.39
C ASN A 338 4.74 24.18 -39.46
N LYS A 339 5.55 24.39 -38.42
CA LYS A 339 5.41 25.55 -37.50
C LYS A 339 6.56 26.55 -37.54
N THR A 340 7.47 26.44 -38.49
CA THR A 340 8.53 27.47 -38.66
C THR A 340 8.48 28.02 -40.08
N THR A 341 7.42 28.72 -40.38
CA THR A 341 7.43 29.72 -41.46
C THR A 341 6.49 30.84 -41.03
N LEU A 342 7.03 31.82 -40.29
CA LEU A 342 6.72 33.26 -40.39
C LEU A 342 7.61 33.98 -39.35
#